data_c2acb3fbc093e15fa1f79b8fc2505981
#
_entry.id   c2acb3fbc093e15fa1f79b8fc2505981
#
_cell.length_a   1.000
_cell.length_b   1.000
_cell.length_c   1.000
_cell.angle_alpha   90.00
_cell.angle_beta   90.00
_cell.angle_gamma   90.00
#
_symmetry.space_group_name_H-M   'P 1'
#
loop_
_entity.id
_entity.type
_entity.pdbx_description
1 polymer ?
#
loop_
_entity_poly.entity_id
_entity_poly.type
_entity_poly.pdbx_seq_one_letter_code
_entity_poly.pdbx_strand_id
1 'polypeptide(L)'
;MKCSLLGIAAIIGALFLISCTANKGNFTLVNKSMEPIARASVAICGQTIELKAIQPDTSGTGSYEVKCEGHYTILVEFQSGRTLQKETGYVTPGMDFQHEIAVTGSDIEITQQPTNSAQ
;
A
#
# COMPACT_ATOMS: atom_id res chain seq x y z
N MET A 1 12.64 8.98 0.81
CA MET A 1 13.19 9.64 1.45
C MET A 1 13.47 9.18 2.72
N LYS A 2 14.46 9.24 3.22
CA LYS A 2 14.77 8.78 4.38
C LYS A 2 14.86 9.78 5.37
N CYS A 3 14.43 9.73 6.39
CA CYS A 3 14.54 10.60 7.44
C CYS A 3 15.54 10.20 8.37
N SER A 4 16.61 10.74 8.40
CA SER A 4 17.58 10.28 9.22
C SER A 4 17.81 11.27 10.21
N LEU A 5 17.85 11.04 11.36
CA LEU A 5 18.06 11.88 12.30
C LEU A 5 19.24 11.85 12.91
N LEU A 6 19.99 12.55 13.00
CA LEU A 6 21.15 12.45 13.56
C LEU A 6 21.13 13.09 14.73
N GLY A 7 20.97 12.80 15.49
CA GLY A 7 20.88 13.33 16.57
C GLY A 7 21.83 14.08 17.19
N ILE A 8 22.53 14.06 17.24
CA ILE A 8 23.52 14.65 17.80
C ILE A 8 23.31 15.79 18.38
N ALA A 9 23.41 16.45 18.09
CA ALA A 9 23.25 17.53 18.51
C ALA A 9 22.90 17.75 19.75
N ALA A 10 22.50 17.29 20.02
CA ALA A 10 22.06 17.40 21.17
C ALA A 10 22.48 18.49 21.89
N ILE A 11 23.13 18.82 21.79
CA ILE A 11 23.63 19.70 22.49
C ILE A 11 22.82 20.69 22.77
N ILE A 12 22.71 21.39 22.65
CA ILE A 12 21.99 22.35 22.84
C ILE A 12 20.69 22.27 22.85
N GLY A 13 20.28 21.71 23.06
CA GLY A 13 19.02 21.66 23.04
C GLY A 13 18.39 22.14 22.16
N ALA A 14 18.65 22.15 21.37
CA ALA A 14 18.06 22.60 20.36
C ALA A 14 16.95 22.08 20.16
N LEU A 15 16.66 21.40 20.44
CA LEU A 15 15.56 20.93 20.20
C LEU A 15 14.96 21.05 19.04
N PHE A 16 15.22 20.93 18.17
CA PHE A 16 14.63 20.93 17.04
C PHE A 16 14.16 19.76 16.70
N LEU A 17 13.34 19.33 16.63
CA LEU A 17 12.82 18.25 16.22
C LEU A 17 12.64 18.24 14.88
N ILE A 18 13.19 17.87 14.07
CA ILE A 18 13.03 17.69 12.79
C ILE A 18 12.20 16.60 12.55
N SER A 19 11.13 16.65 12.29
CA SER A 19 10.41 15.55 12.06
C SER A 19 10.30 15.29 10.63
N CYS A 20 10.68 14.35 10.11
CA CYS A 20 10.61 14.00 8.79
C CYS A 20 9.48 13.09 8.66
N THR A 21 8.40 13.44 8.07
CA THR A 21 7.34 12.55 7.98
C THR A 21 7.23 12.12 6.58
N ALA A 22 7.27 10.93 6.25
CA ALA A 22 7.09 10.43 4.91
C ALA A 22 5.62 10.40 4.61
N ASN A 23 5.25 10.58 3.38
CA ASN A 23 3.86 10.47 2.99
C ASN A 23 3.43 9.01 3.07
N LYS A 24 2.16 8.81 3.25
CA LYS A 24 1.65 7.49 3.43
C LYS A 24 0.73 7.07 2.33
N GLY A 25 0.80 5.83 1.98
CA GLY A 25 -0.13 5.24 1.04
C GLY A 25 -0.95 4.20 1.75
N ASN A 26 -2.22 4.17 1.48
CA ASN A 26 -3.10 3.16 2.05
C ASN A 26 -3.85 2.49 0.95
N PHE A 27 -4.14 1.22 1.11
CA PHE A 27 -4.97 0.55 0.14
C PHE A 27 -5.95 -0.36 0.82
N THR A 28 -7.06 -0.62 0.15
CA THR A 28 -8.03 -1.59 0.58
C THR A 28 -8.17 -2.57 -0.55
N LEU A 29 -7.96 -3.85 -0.28
CA LEU A 29 -8.09 -4.86 -1.31
C LEU A 29 -9.40 -5.58 -1.06
N VAL A 30 -10.29 -5.52 -2.02
CA VAL A 30 -11.62 -6.08 -1.88
C VAL A 30 -11.74 -7.32 -2.75
N ASN A 31 -12.18 -8.41 -2.18
CA ASN A 31 -12.34 -9.63 -2.92
C ASN A 31 -13.74 -9.64 -3.55
N LYS A 32 -13.80 -9.28 -4.84
CA LYS A 32 -15.06 -9.28 -5.53
C LYS A 32 -15.23 -10.54 -6.36
N SER A 33 -14.43 -11.54 -6.11
CA SER A 33 -14.56 -12.80 -6.81
C SER A 33 -15.47 -13.73 -6.00
N MET A 34 -15.73 -14.87 -6.52
CA MET A 34 -16.54 -15.82 -5.81
C MET A 34 -15.70 -16.83 -5.07
N GLU A 35 -14.39 -16.69 -5.06
CA GLU A 35 -13.52 -17.62 -4.39
C GLU A 35 -12.78 -16.95 -3.27
N PRO A 36 -12.48 -17.63 -2.20
CA PRO A 36 -11.66 -17.04 -1.17
C PRO A 36 -10.24 -16.79 -1.67
N ILE A 37 -9.65 -15.71 -1.25
CA ILE A 37 -8.26 -15.45 -1.54
C ILE A 37 -7.46 -16.01 -0.39
N ALA A 38 -6.52 -16.91 -0.70
CA ALA A 38 -5.69 -17.46 0.35
C ALA A 38 -4.66 -16.44 0.77
N ARG A 39 -4.12 -15.70 -0.18
CA ARG A 39 -3.08 -14.75 0.13
C ARG A 39 -2.97 -13.71 -0.96
N ALA A 40 -2.74 -12.51 -0.63
CA ALA A 40 -2.49 -11.46 -1.59
C ALA A 40 -1.23 -10.71 -1.17
N SER A 41 -0.38 -10.42 -2.12
CA SER A 41 0.85 -9.73 -1.86
C SER A 41 0.82 -8.43 -2.63
N VAL A 42 1.07 -7.33 -1.97
CA VAL A 42 1.06 -6.02 -2.60
C VAL A 42 2.42 -5.41 -2.38
N ALA A 43 3.16 -5.23 -3.45
CA ALA A 43 4.50 -4.68 -3.38
C ALA A 43 4.53 -3.30 -3.95
N ILE A 44 5.17 -2.37 -3.25
CA ILE A 44 5.27 -1.00 -3.70
C ILE A 44 6.44 -0.36 -2.98
N CYS A 45 7.27 0.33 -3.69
CA CYS A 45 8.42 1.05 -3.13
C CYS A 45 9.30 0.16 -2.26
N GLY A 46 9.54 -1.05 -2.72
CA GLY A 46 10.41 -1.95 -1.96
C GLY A 46 9.78 -2.52 -0.71
N GLN A 47 8.53 -2.26 -0.47
CA GLN A 47 7.83 -2.79 0.68
C GLN A 47 6.82 -3.81 0.19
N THR A 48 6.62 -4.88 0.91
CA THR A 48 5.65 -5.90 0.54
C THR A 48 4.69 -6.08 1.70
N ILE A 49 3.41 -5.93 1.43
CA ILE A 49 2.40 -6.12 2.43
C ILE A 49 1.63 -7.38 2.05
N GLU A 50 1.51 -8.29 2.97
CA GLU A 50 0.80 -9.52 2.70
C GLU A 50 -0.51 -9.57 3.41
N LEU A 51 -1.55 -9.94 2.73
CA LEU A 51 -2.86 -10.11 3.34
C LEU A 51 -3.25 -11.59 3.19
N LYS A 52 -3.97 -12.12 4.14
CA LYS A 52 -4.33 -13.51 4.10
C LYS A 52 -5.79 -13.72 4.34
N ALA A 53 -6.30 -14.76 3.77
CA ALA A 53 -7.66 -15.22 4.06
C ALA A 53 -8.73 -14.17 3.86
N ILE A 54 -8.88 -13.69 2.66
CA ILE A 54 -9.90 -12.69 2.35
C ILE A 54 -11.06 -13.40 1.68
N GLN A 55 -12.14 -13.52 2.40
CA GLN A 55 -13.33 -14.20 1.87
C GLN A 55 -14.04 -13.35 0.84
N PRO A 56 -14.89 -13.93 0.01
CA PRO A 56 -15.61 -13.13 -0.98
C PRO A 56 -16.41 -12.01 -0.30
N ASP A 57 -16.44 -10.88 -0.93
CA ASP A 57 -17.12 -9.72 -0.42
C ASP A 57 -16.56 -9.15 0.86
N THR A 58 -15.36 -9.49 1.20
CA THR A 58 -14.68 -8.86 2.32
C THR A 58 -13.42 -8.22 1.82
N SER A 59 -12.73 -7.53 2.68
CA SER A 59 -11.56 -6.78 2.26
C SER A 59 -10.46 -6.83 3.31
N GLY A 60 -9.28 -6.46 2.90
CA GLY A 60 -8.15 -6.29 3.79
C GLY A 60 -7.51 -4.97 3.47
N THR A 61 -6.79 -4.40 4.39
CA THR A 61 -6.16 -3.10 4.17
C THR A 61 -4.68 -3.19 4.44
N GLY A 62 -3.95 -2.27 3.88
CA GLY A 62 -2.54 -2.17 4.16
C GLY A 62 -2.06 -0.76 4.00
N SER A 63 -0.88 -0.48 4.49
CA SER A 63 -0.31 0.84 4.33
C SER A 63 1.18 0.74 4.09
N TYR A 64 1.75 1.75 3.52
CA TYR A 64 3.15 1.77 3.19
C TYR A 64 3.61 3.22 3.15
N GLU A 65 4.91 3.41 3.08
CA GLU A 65 5.44 4.76 2.96
C GLU A 65 5.67 5.05 1.50
N VAL A 66 5.31 6.24 1.05
CA VAL A 66 5.49 6.61 -0.34
C VAL A 66 6.89 7.19 -0.47
N LYS A 67 7.85 6.34 -0.75
CA LYS A 67 9.21 6.77 -0.86
C LYS A 67 9.74 6.66 -2.25
N CYS A 68 8.94 6.37 -3.22
CA CYS A 68 9.45 6.17 -4.57
C CYS A 68 8.37 6.49 -5.57
N GLU A 69 8.75 6.57 -6.81
CA GLU A 69 7.84 6.73 -7.86
C GLU A 69 7.65 5.35 -8.45
N GLY A 70 6.50 4.83 -8.55
CA GLY A 70 6.36 3.47 -9.05
C GLY A 70 4.93 2.98 -9.08
N HIS A 71 4.79 1.69 -9.30
CA HIS A 71 3.50 1.06 -9.39
C HIS A 71 3.36 0.01 -8.33
N TYR A 72 2.14 -0.44 -8.13
CA TYR A 72 1.91 -1.61 -7.29
C TYR A 72 2.16 -2.85 -8.12
N THR A 73 2.73 -3.85 -7.52
CA THR A 73 2.79 -5.18 -8.10
C THR A 73 1.94 -6.06 -7.21
N ILE A 74 0.83 -6.54 -7.72
CA ILE A 74 -0.14 -7.26 -6.92
C ILE A 74 -0.21 -8.71 -7.37
N LEU A 75 -0.08 -9.62 -6.42
CA LEU A 75 -0.16 -11.03 -6.72
C LEU A 75 -1.24 -11.61 -5.82
N VAL A 76 -2.23 -12.25 -6.40
CA VAL A 76 -3.31 -12.83 -5.64
C VAL A 76 -3.31 -14.34 -5.87
N GLU A 77 -3.37 -15.08 -4.78
CA GLU A 77 -3.43 -16.51 -4.86
C GLU A 77 -4.75 -16.94 -4.25
N PHE A 78 -5.61 -17.54 -5.05
CA PHE A 78 -6.89 -17.98 -4.54
C PHE A 78 -6.74 -19.33 -3.85
N GLN A 79 -7.71 -19.68 -3.04
CA GLN A 79 -7.62 -20.91 -2.32
C GLN A 79 -7.58 -22.10 -3.27
N SER A 80 -8.09 -21.98 -4.44
CA SER A 80 -8.04 -23.06 -5.41
C SER A 80 -6.66 -23.26 -6.00
N GLY A 81 -5.75 -22.34 -5.75
CA GLY A 81 -4.42 -22.41 -6.33
C GLY A 81 -4.27 -21.53 -7.54
N ARG A 82 -5.36 -20.96 -8.03
CA ARG A 82 -5.27 -20.09 -9.17
C ARG A 82 -4.63 -18.79 -8.76
N THR A 83 -3.93 -18.13 -9.64
CA THR A 83 -3.28 -16.87 -9.30
C THR A 83 -3.60 -15.80 -10.32
N LEU A 84 -3.56 -14.56 -9.87
CA LEU A 84 -3.63 -13.41 -10.75
C LEU A 84 -2.49 -12.49 -10.37
N GLN A 85 -1.93 -11.81 -11.34
CA GLN A 85 -0.86 -10.89 -11.06
C GLN A 85 -1.01 -9.68 -11.94
N LYS A 86 -0.75 -8.51 -11.41
CA LYS A 86 -0.86 -7.30 -12.20
C LYS A 86 0.00 -6.20 -11.65
N GLU A 87 0.57 -5.41 -12.53
CA GLU A 87 1.25 -4.21 -12.15
C GLU A 87 0.38 -3.06 -12.55
N THR A 88 0.01 -2.22 -11.65
CA THR A 88 -0.91 -1.16 -11.97
C THR A 88 -0.83 -0.09 -10.90
N GLY A 89 -1.47 1.02 -11.13
CA GLY A 89 -1.47 2.11 -10.18
C GLY A 89 -0.23 2.93 -10.32
N TYR A 90 -0.15 4.01 -9.59
CA TYR A 90 1.01 4.87 -9.68
C TYR A 90 1.08 5.71 -8.43
N VAL A 91 2.25 5.81 -7.85
CA VAL A 91 2.47 6.68 -6.71
C VAL A 91 3.71 7.48 -6.98
N THR A 92 3.79 8.64 -6.35
CA THR A 92 4.95 9.49 -6.48
C THR A 92 5.18 10.18 -5.14
N PRO A 93 6.41 10.46 -4.76
CA PRO A 93 6.65 11.08 -3.48
C PRO A 93 6.02 12.47 -3.43
N GLY A 94 5.70 12.89 -2.26
CA GLY A 94 5.18 14.23 -2.05
C GLY A 94 3.70 14.29 -1.79
N MET A 95 3.01 13.19 -1.82
CA MET A 95 1.59 13.21 -1.52
C MET A 95 1.16 11.88 -0.97
N ASP A 96 0.06 11.89 -0.27
CA ASP A 96 -0.52 10.67 0.26
C ASP A 96 -1.42 10.04 -0.79
N PHE A 97 -1.60 8.76 -0.69
CA PHE A 97 -2.45 8.06 -1.64
C PHE A 97 -3.42 7.13 -0.93
N GLN A 98 -4.54 6.92 -1.55
CA GLN A 98 -5.50 5.96 -1.07
C GLN A 98 -6.06 5.25 -2.28
N HIS A 99 -5.88 3.96 -2.34
CA HIS A 99 -6.33 3.18 -3.50
C HIS A 99 -7.26 2.07 -3.08
N GLU A 100 -8.14 1.70 -3.98
CA GLU A 100 -8.93 0.52 -3.77
C GLU A 100 -8.51 -0.48 -4.82
N ILE A 101 -8.17 -1.67 -4.42
CA ILE A 101 -7.77 -2.73 -5.32
C ILE A 101 -8.90 -3.73 -5.34
N ALA A 102 -9.54 -3.89 -6.48
CA ALA A 102 -10.68 -4.80 -6.59
C ALA A 102 -10.23 -6.05 -7.32
N VAL A 103 -10.37 -7.20 -6.69
CA VAL A 103 -9.96 -8.45 -7.28
C VAL A 103 -11.21 -9.17 -7.73
N THR A 104 -11.34 -9.37 -9.03
CA THR A 104 -12.49 -10.12 -9.55
C THR A 104 -12.01 -11.52 -9.86
N GLY A 105 -12.84 -12.32 -10.45
CA GLY A 105 -12.43 -13.68 -10.77
C GLY A 105 -11.40 -13.74 -11.86
N SER A 106 -11.21 -12.68 -12.61
CA SER A 106 -10.29 -12.74 -13.74
C SER A 106 -9.35 -11.56 -13.83
N ASP A 107 -9.45 -10.57 -12.99
CA ASP A 107 -8.60 -9.40 -13.14
C ASP A 107 -8.45 -8.68 -11.82
N ILE A 108 -7.53 -7.73 -11.80
CA ILE A 108 -7.29 -6.89 -10.66
C ILE A 108 -7.40 -5.46 -11.17
N GLU A 109 -8.24 -4.65 -10.53
CA GLU A 109 -8.42 -3.29 -10.94
C GLU A 109 -8.12 -2.36 -9.80
N ILE A 110 -7.56 -1.22 -10.07
CA ILE A 110 -7.21 -0.31 -9.03
C ILE A 110 -7.83 1.04 -9.29
N THR A 111 -8.31 1.69 -8.27
CA THR A 111 -8.91 2.99 -8.38
C THR A 111 -8.33 3.88 -7.30
N GLN A 112 -7.98 5.09 -7.66
CA GLN A 112 -7.47 6.01 -6.68
C GLN A 112 -8.64 6.71 -6.02
N GLN A 113 -8.63 6.74 -4.70
CA GLN A 113 -9.70 7.35 -3.95
C GLN A 113 -9.26 8.70 -3.44
N PRO A 114 -10.14 9.58 -3.14
CA PRO A 114 -9.73 10.86 -2.58
C PRO A 114 -9.19 10.66 -1.19
N THR A 115 -8.18 11.40 -0.83
CA THR A 115 -7.65 11.32 0.50
C THR A 115 -8.26 12.46 1.26
N ASN A 116 -8.41 12.24 2.52
CA ASN A 116 -8.94 13.28 3.26
C ASN A 116 -7.96 14.07 3.85
N SER A 117 -6.81 13.83 3.65
CA SER A 117 -5.83 14.51 4.36
C SER A 117 -5.72 15.84 3.96
N ALA A 118 -6.13 16.18 3.03
CA ALA A 118 -5.98 17.37 2.58
C ALA A 118 -6.40 18.36 3.31
N GLN A 119 -6.98 18.38 3.86
CA GLN A 119 -7.40 19.39 4.43
C GLN A 119 -6.84 19.77 5.33
#